data_d4b5a453a86264c268b3684ca7e04a5a
#
_entry.id   d4b5a453a86264c268b3684ca7e04a5a
#
_cell.length_a   1.000
_cell.length_b   1.000
_cell.length_c   1.000
_cell.angle_alpha   90.00
_cell.angle_beta   90.00
_cell.angle_gamma   90.00
#
_symmetry.space_group_name_H-M   'P 1'
#
loop_
_entity.id
_entity.type
_entity.pdbx_description
1 polymer ?
#
loop_
_entity_poly.entity_id
_entity_poly.type
_entity_poly.pdbx_seq_one_letter_code
_entity_poly.pdbx_strand_id
1 'polypeptide(L)' 'MLVKTYCAAVNGLDVTTVTVEVSLTRGVQYHLTGLGDEAVRESRSRISAALQYSGFKFPVADITINLAPADL' A
#
# COMPACT_ATOMS: atom_id res chain seq x y z
N MET A 1 12.68 3.23 7.44
CA MET A 1 11.99 4.44 6.97
C MET A 1 10.49 4.24 7.08
N LEU A 2 9.81 5.20 7.62
CA LEU A 2 8.35 5.18 7.76
C LEU A 2 7.77 6.40 7.06
N VAL A 3 6.79 6.15 6.19
CA VAL A 3 6.10 7.20 5.45
C VAL A 3 4.61 7.04 5.68
N LYS A 4 3.91 8.15 5.91
CA LYS A 4 2.47 8.17 6.03
C LYS A 4 1.87 9.00 4.91
N THR A 5 0.84 8.47 4.27
CA THR A 5 0.08 9.19 3.27
C THR A 5 -1.40 8.83 3.40
N TYR A 6 -2.23 9.38 2.55
CA TYR A 6 -3.67 9.22 2.66
C TYR A 6 -4.25 8.89 1.30
N CYS A 7 -5.31 8.08 1.30
CA CYS A 7 -6.12 7.83 0.13
C CYS A 7 -7.59 7.84 0.54
N ALA A 8 -8.47 7.63 -0.41
CA ALA A 8 -9.90 7.62 -0.17
C ALA A 8 -10.50 6.30 -0.65
N ALA A 9 -11.37 5.74 0.17
CA ALA A 9 -12.17 4.58 -0.20
C ALA A 9 -13.60 5.07 -0.48
N VAL A 10 -14.15 4.66 -1.62
CA VAL A 10 -15.50 5.04 -2.02
C VAL A 10 -16.40 3.82 -1.91
N ASN A 11 -17.51 3.98 -1.20
CA ASN A 11 -18.51 2.93 -1.04
C ASN A 11 -19.89 3.57 -1.26
N GLY A 12 -20.45 3.36 -2.45
CA GLY A 12 -21.68 4.04 -2.84
C GLY A 12 -21.47 5.55 -2.91
N LEU A 13 -22.21 6.30 -2.09
CA LEU A 13 -22.07 7.76 -1.99
C LEU A 13 -21.14 8.19 -0.87
N ASP A 14 -20.63 7.24 -0.10
CA ASP A 14 -19.77 7.53 1.04
C ASP A 14 -18.30 7.52 0.61
N VAL A 15 -17.54 8.45 1.18
CA VAL A 15 -16.09 8.52 0.98
C VAL A 15 -15.44 8.52 2.35
N THR A 16 -14.53 7.58 2.56
CA THR A 16 -13.78 7.45 3.81
C THR A 16 -12.30 7.69 3.54
N THR A 17 -11.69 8.56 4.33
CA THR A 17 -10.25 8.75 4.27
C THR A 17 -9.55 7.55 4.88
N VAL A 18 -8.56 7.05 4.17
CA VAL A 18 -7.76 5.92 4.61
C VAL A 18 -6.33 6.40 4.84
N THR A 19 -5.80 6.12 6.02
CA THR A 19 -4.39 6.37 6.32
C THR A 19 -3.58 5.20 5.79
N VAL A 20 -2.53 5.53 5.05
CA VAL A 20 -1.61 4.55 4.48
C VAL A 20 -0.25 4.75 5.13
N GLU A 21 0.19 3.77 5.90
CA GLU A 21 1.52 3.80 6.50
C GLU A 21 2.40 2.78 5.80
N VAL A 22 3.56 3.23 5.33
CA VAL A 22 4.51 2.39 4.62
C VAL A 22 5.81 2.37 5.41
N SER A 23 6.24 1.19 5.79
CA SER A 23 7.51 0.98 6.49
C SER A 23 8.44 0.18 5.61
N LEU A 24 9.67 0.65 5.47
CA LEU A 24 10.74 -0.06 4.76
C LEU A 24 11.83 -0.42 5.76
N THR A 25 12.12 -1.70 5.84
CA THR A 25 13.20 -2.21 6.69
C THR A 25 14.05 -3.19 5.88
N ARG A 26 15.11 -3.71 6.49
CA ARG A 26 16.01 -4.61 5.81
C ARG A 26 15.32 -5.96 5.56
N GLY A 27 15.36 -6.45 4.32
CA GLY A 27 14.77 -7.74 3.97
C GLY A 27 14.25 -7.75 2.55
N VAL A 28 13.33 -8.68 2.26
CA VAL A 28 12.79 -8.87 0.90
C VAL A 28 11.29 -9.19 0.89
N GLN A 29 10.60 -9.05 2.00
CA GLN A 29 9.19 -9.46 2.11
C GLN A 29 8.25 -8.30 1.89
N TYR A 30 7.05 -8.62 1.48
CA TYR A 30 5.98 -7.64 1.24
C TYR A 30 4.78 -8.03 2.10
N HIS A 31 4.34 -7.09 2.94
CA HIS A 31 3.21 -7.29 3.84
C HIS A 31 2.18 -6.19 3.63
N LEU A 32 0.93 -6.58 3.47
CA LEU A 32 -0.17 -5.64 3.39
C LEU A 32 -1.19 -6.01 4.44
N THR A 33 -1.49 -5.09 5.34
CA THR A 33 -2.40 -5.31 6.46
C THR A 33 -3.47 -4.21 6.52
N GLY A 34 -4.51 -4.47 7.30
CA GLY A 34 -5.59 -3.52 7.50
C GLY A 34 -6.77 -3.75 6.58
N LEU A 35 -7.22 -2.72 5.89
CA LEU A 35 -8.45 -2.76 5.09
C LEU A 35 -8.33 -3.45 3.74
N GLY A 36 -7.16 -3.90 3.35
CA GLY A 36 -6.97 -4.46 2.02
C GLY A 36 -7.79 -5.71 1.78
N ASP A 37 -8.56 -5.76 0.70
CA ASP A 37 -9.16 -6.99 0.22
C ASP A 37 -8.14 -7.76 -0.63
N GLU A 38 -8.56 -8.90 -1.18
CA GLU A 38 -7.66 -9.74 -1.96
C GLU A 38 -7.13 -9.01 -3.20
N ALA A 39 -7.96 -8.21 -3.85
CA ALA A 39 -7.53 -7.45 -5.02
C ALA A 39 -6.43 -6.46 -4.68
N VAL A 40 -6.53 -5.80 -3.52
CA VAL A 40 -5.49 -4.90 -3.03
C VAL A 40 -4.22 -5.69 -2.71
N ARG A 41 -4.36 -6.85 -2.07
CA ARG A 41 -3.21 -7.70 -1.75
C ARG A 41 -2.48 -8.20 -2.98
N GLU A 42 -3.21 -8.45 -4.07
CA GLU A 42 -2.63 -8.89 -5.32
C GLU A 42 -2.00 -7.75 -6.12
N SER A 43 -2.16 -6.51 -5.66
CA SER A 43 -1.67 -5.34 -6.38
C SER A 43 -0.16 -5.27 -6.53
N ARG A 44 0.59 -6.03 -5.72
CA ARG A 44 2.05 -5.98 -5.72
C ARG A 44 2.64 -6.22 -7.11
N SER A 45 2.16 -7.24 -7.81
CA SER A 45 2.67 -7.56 -9.15
C SER A 45 2.39 -6.43 -10.13
N ARG A 46 1.20 -5.83 -10.07
CA ARG A 46 0.83 -4.73 -10.95
C ARG A 46 1.63 -3.48 -10.65
N ILE A 47 1.85 -3.19 -9.38
CA ILE A 47 2.66 -2.03 -8.97
C ILE A 47 4.10 -2.22 -9.42
N SER A 48 4.66 -3.41 -9.22
CA SER A 48 6.02 -3.71 -9.62
C SER A 48 6.19 -3.55 -11.14
N ALA A 49 5.26 -4.07 -11.92
CA ALA A 49 5.30 -3.95 -13.37
C ALA A 49 5.18 -2.49 -13.82
N ALA A 50 4.29 -1.73 -13.20
CA ALA A 50 4.11 -0.32 -13.53
C ALA A 50 5.37 0.50 -13.22
N LEU A 51 6.02 0.23 -12.09
CA LEU A 51 7.26 0.90 -11.73
C LEU A 51 8.37 0.58 -12.73
N GLN A 52 8.53 -0.69 -13.10
CA GLN A 52 9.54 -1.09 -14.07
C GLN A 52 9.30 -0.43 -15.43
N TYR A 53 8.04 -0.41 -15.87
CA TYR A 53 7.69 0.22 -17.13
C TYR A 53 8.03 1.72 -17.12
N SER A 54 7.88 2.37 -15.98
CA SER A 54 8.18 3.80 -15.81
C SER A 54 9.65 4.08 -15.52
N GLY A 55 10.52 3.07 -15.51
CA GLY A 55 11.94 3.25 -15.28
C GLY A 55 12.37 3.19 -13.82
N PHE A 56 11.48 2.80 -12.91
CA PHE A 56 11.81 2.65 -11.50
C PHE A 56 11.99 1.18 -11.14
N LYS A 57 12.70 0.94 -10.05
CA LYS A 57 12.86 -0.40 -9.49
C LYS A 57 12.01 -0.56 -8.24
N PHE A 58 11.39 -1.73 -8.10
CA PHE A 58 10.73 -2.08 -6.84
C PHE A 58 11.80 -2.25 -5.76
N PRO A 59 11.61 -1.66 -4.58
CA PRO A 59 12.66 -1.71 -3.55
C PRO A 59 12.95 -3.13 -3.10
N VAL A 60 14.24 -3.41 -2.86
CA VAL A 60 14.66 -4.65 -2.20
C VAL A 60 14.69 -4.38 -0.71
N ALA A 61 13.55 -4.61 -0.07
CA ALA A 61 13.35 -4.31 1.35
C ALA A 61 12.15 -5.11 1.87
N ASP A 62 12.05 -5.22 3.19
CA ASP A 62 10.80 -5.60 3.80
C ASP A 62 9.88 -4.39 3.72
N ILE A 63 8.79 -4.54 3.00
CA ILE A 63 7.80 -3.48 2.80
C ILE A 63 6.55 -3.86 3.58
N THR A 64 6.18 -3.03 4.55
CA THR A 64 4.96 -3.22 5.30
C THR A 64 4.04 -2.05 5.02
N ILE A 65 2.84 -2.34 4.52
CA ILE A 65 1.83 -1.33 4.23
C ILE A 65 0.64 -1.62 5.14
N ASN A 66 0.27 -0.62 5.92
CA ASN A 66 -0.89 -0.70 6.81
C ASN A 66 -1.94 0.31 6.36
N LEU A 67 -3.14 -0.18 6.13
CA LEU A 67 -4.28 0.64 5.72
C LEU A 67 -5.29 0.69 6.86
N ALA A 68 -5.70 1.89 7.24
CA ALA A 68 -6.68 2.05 8.30
C ALA A 68 -7.59 3.25 7.99
N PRO A 69 -8.91 3.14 8.25
CA PRO A 69 -9.77 4.31 8.15
C PRO A 69 -9.32 5.37 9.15
N ALA A 70 -9.31 6.64 8.70
CA ALA A 70 -8.81 7.72 9.53
C ALA A 70 -9.68 8.01 10.75
N ASP A 71 -10.93 7.60 10.72
CA ASP A 71 -11.91 7.88 11.76
C ASP A 71 -12.25 6.68 12.64
N LEU A 72 -11.42 5.69 12.64
CA LEU A 72 -11.55 4.54 13.54
C LEU A 72 -10.93 4.81 14.90
#